data_507e1fd05fa4549518849019884d0f8e
#
_entry.id   507e1fd05fa4549518849019884d0f8e
#
_cell.length_a   1.000
_cell.length_b   1.000
_cell.length_c   1.000
_cell.angle_alpha   90.00
_cell.angle_beta   90.00
_cell.angle_gamma   90.00
#
_symmetry.space_group_name_H-M   'P 1'
#
loop_
_entity.id
_entity.type
_entity.pdbx_description
1 polymer ?
#
loop_
_entity_poly.entity_id
_entity_poly.type
_entity_poly.pdbx_seq_one_letter_code
_entity_poly.pdbx_strand_id
1 'polypeptide(L)'
;LLLRLQANYLCPAMHDASMAFHRIPENRLVADSFAIVMGSSHCEPLLFNTASEWKRDKMGEWDYINNRAGVDSVLRARANECAPFENVYTLALRGLHDRAMNASNNMSDRKQMLQDALMAQRKMLIDATGKRGEDIPQAFTPYKEVLDVYDEGLELPDDVTIIWPDDNYGYMKRLSSPKEQ
;
A
#
# COMPACT_ATOMS: atom_id res chain seq x y z
N LEU A 1 16.11 -4.91 18.45
CA LEU A 1 16.45 -3.49 18.45
C LEU A 1 15.20 -2.63 18.72
N LEU A 2 14.12 -2.75 17.91
CA LEU A 2 12.91 -1.92 18.00
C LEU A 2 12.32 -1.87 19.41
N LEU A 3 12.10 -3.01 20.04
CA LEU A 3 11.52 -3.07 21.39
C LEU A 3 12.40 -2.35 22.44
N ARG A 4 13.73 -2.39 22.27
CA ARG A 4 14.65 -1.65 23.15
C ARG A 4 14.55 -0.13 22.95
N LEU A 5 14.08 0.30 21.78
CA LEU A 5 13.80 1.69 21.44
C LEU A 5 12.34 2.08 21.71
N GLN A 6 11.56 1.20 22.35
CA GLN A 6 10.13 1.38 22.61
C GLN A 6 9.30 1.58 21.32
N ALA A 7 9.72 0.93 20.24
CA ALA A 7 9.03 0.92 18.96
C ALA A 7 8.50 -0.49 18.67
N ASN A 8 7.29 -0.59 18.13
CA ASN A 8 6.64 -1.84 17.78
C ASN A 8 6.08 -1.86 16.34
N TYR A 9 6.51 -0.93 15.50
CA TYR A 9 6.08 -0.83 14.10
C TYR A 9 7.29 -0.84 13.17
N LEU A 10 7.21 -1.58 12.05
CA LEU A 10 8.29 -1.69 11.08
C LEU A 10 7.75 -1.62 9.65
N CYS A 11 8.26 -0.65 8.87
CA CYS A 11 8.21 -0.65 7.42
C CYS A 11 9.54 -1.17 6.88
N PRO A 12 9.60 -2.34 6.27
CA PRO A 12 10.82 -2.85 5.65
C PRO A 12 11.26 -2.00 4.46
N ALA A 13 12.55 -2.09 4.10
CA ALA A 13 13.07 -1.40 2.91
C ALA A 13 12.38 -1.90 1.64
N MET A 14 11.95 -0.96 0.79
CA MET A 14 11.25 -1.24 -0.46
C MET A 14 12.18 -1.35 -1.68
N HIS A 15 13.47 -1.09 -1.52
CA HIS A 15 14.43 -1.01 -2.61
C HIS A 15 14.73 -2.40 -3.20
N ASP A 16 14.91 -2.48 -4.52
CA ASP A 16 15.18 -3.73 -5.26
C ASP A 16 16.54 -4.35 -4.95
N ALA A 17 17.48 -3.58 -4.39
CA ALA A 17 18.75 -4.10 -3.89
C ALA A 17 18.61 -4.95 -2.62
N SER A 18 17.46 -4.87 -1.94
CA SER A 18 17.14 -5.70 -0.78
C SER A 18 16.10 -6.77 -1.14
N MET A 19 16.23 -7.93 -0.52
CA MET A 19 15.19 -8.95 -0.62
C MET A 19 13.92 -8.45 0.08
N ALA A 20 12.77 -8.58 -0.59
CA ALA A 20 11.50 -8.24 0.02
C ALA A 20 11.28 -9.02 1.33
N PHE A 21 10.84 -8.34 2.37
CA PHE A 21 10.64 -8.90 3.71
C PHE A 21 9.78 -10.17 3.70
N HIS A 22 8.68 -10.13 2.98
CA HIS A 22 7.69 -11.21 2.92
C HIS A 22 8.10 -12.41 2.05
N ARG A 23 9.21 -12.32 1.30
CA ARG A 23 9.77 -13.47 0.58
C ARG A 23 10.40 -14.50 1.51
N ILE A 24 10.65 -14.12 2.76
CA ILE A 24 11.14 -15.02 3.81
C ILE A 24 9.99 -15.19 4.82
N PRO A 25 9.25 -16.31 4.79
CA PRO A 25 8.10 -16.52 5.65
C PRO A 25 8.40 -16.37 7.15
N GLU A 26 9.59 -16.74 7.57
CA GLU A 26 10.04 -16.66 8.96
C GLU A 26 10.11 -15.22 9.47
N ASN A 27 10.32 -14.23 8.60
CA ASN A 27 10.39 -12.82 9.01
C ASN A 27 9.10 -12.36 9.69
N ARG A 28 7.92 -12.71 9.12
CA ARG A 28 6.64 -12.32 9.72
C ARG A 28 6.33 -13.12 10.98
N LEU A 29 6.75 -14.37 11.07
CA LEU A 29 6.64 -15.18 12.29
C LEU A 29 7.45 -14.58 13.43
N VAL A 30 8.69 -14.15 13.14
CA VAL A 30 9.54 -13.47 14.12
C VAL A 30 8.94 -12.12 14.51
N ALA A 31 8.48 -11.32 13.56
CA ALA A 31 7.83 -10.04 13.85
C ALA A 31 6.63 -10.23 14.78
N ASP A 32 5.75 -11.15 14.47
CA ASP A 32 4.57 -11.50 15.26
C ASP A 32 4.96 -11.97 16.66
N SER A 33 5.93 -12.89 16.79
CA SER A 33 6.42 -13.40 18.07
C SER A 33 6.96 -12.29 18.99
N PHE A 34 7.38 -11.17 18.43
CA PHE A 34 7.86 -10.00 19.18
C PHE A 34 6.85 -8.84 19.21
N ALA A 35 5.60 -9.08 18.84
CA ALA A 35 4.54 -8.06 18.76
C ALA A 35 4.95 -6.84 17.93
N ILE A 36 5.63 -7.07 16.82
CA ILE A 36 5.98 -6.02 15.85
C ILE A 36 4.92 -6.00 14.76
N VAL A 37 4.19 -4.90 14.68
CA VAL A 37 3.21 -4.63 13.63
C VAL A 37 3.96 -4.31 12.32
N MET A 38 3.58 -4.99 11.25
CA MET A 38 4.21 -4.76 9.95
C MET A 38 3.44 -3.74 9.12
N GLY A 39 4.17 -2.85 8.47
CA GLY A 39 3.66 -1.93 7.48
C GLY A 39 4.44 -1.99 6.18
N SER A 40 4.09 -1.13 5.25
CA SER A 40 4.79 -0.97 3.98
C SER A 40 4.80 0.49 3.52
N SER A 41 5.63 0.79 2.54
CA SER A 41 5.72 2.14 2.00
C SER A 41 4.52 2.48 1.11
N HIS A 42 4.43 3.76 0.73
CA HIS A 42 3.36 4.33 -0.12
C HIS A 42 3.21 3.69 -1.50
N CYS A 43 4.16 2.90 -1.97
CA CYS A 43 4.13 2.23 -3.27
C CYS A 43 4.08 0.69 -3.17
N GLU A 44 3.88 0.17 -1.96
CA GLU A 44 3.80 -1.27 -1.69
C GLU A 44 2.39 -1.64 -1.20
N PRO A 45 1.42 -1.80 -2.13
CA PRO A 45 0.06 -2.11 -1.75
C PRO A 45 -0.03 -3.45 -1.02
N LEU A 46 -0.80 -3.48 0.08
CA LEU A 46 -1.07 -4.67 0.87
C LEU A 46 0.19 -5.46 1.27
N LEU A 47 1.29 -4.77 1.59
CA LEU A 47 2.60 -5.36 1.94
C LEU A 47 3.30 -6.08 0.77
N PHE A 48 2.88 -5.85 -0.46
CA PHE A 48 3.51 -6.42 -1.66
C PHE A 48 4.61 -5.51 -2.18
N ASN A 49 5.86 -5.96 -2.13
CA ASN A 49 7.00 -5.21 -2.65
C ASN A 49 7.05 -5.28 -4.18
N THR A 50 6.57 -4.23 -4.83
CA THR A 50 6.49 -4.17 -6.30
C THR A 50 7.86 -4.21 -6.97
N ALA A 51 8.92 -3.72 -6.30
CA ALA A 51 10.26 -3.62 -6.87
C ALA A 51 10.96 -4.97 -7.01
N SER A 52 10.78 -5.89 -6.05
CA SER A 52 11.52 -7.16 -6.03
C SER A 52 10.65 -8.41 -6.17
N GLU A 53 9.34 -8.32 -5.95
CA GLU A 53 8.45 -9.49 -6.02
C GLU A 53 7.71 -9.62 -7.34
N TRP A 54 7.43 -8.51 -8.04
CA TRP A 54 6.80 -8.56 -9.35
C TRP A 54 7.76 -9.12 -10.41
N LYS A 55 7.34 -10.17 -11.12
CA LYS A 55 8.12 -10.80 -12.18
C LYS A 55 7.41 -10.62 -13.52
N ARG A 56 7.85 -9.62 -14.28
CA ARG A 56 7.23 -9.23 -15.55
C ARG A 56 7.13 -10.38 -16.57
N ASP A 57 8.13 -11.23 -16.61
CA ASP A 57 8.19 -12.42 -17.48
C ASP A 57 7.10 -13.45 -17.18
N LYS A 58 6.58 -13.48 -15.96
CA LYS A 58 5.56 -14.44 -15.50
C LYS A 58 4.21 -13.81 -15.25
N MET A 59 4.18 -12.53 -14.84
CA MET A 59 3.00 -11.84 -14.35
C MET A 59 2.50 -10.77 -15.34
N GLY A 60 3.23 -10.53 -16.45
CA GLY A 60 2.94 -9.46 -17.40
C GLY A 60 3.31 -8.07 -16.86
N GLU A 61 2.72 -7.03 -17.41
CA GLU A 61 2.97 -5.65 -16.98
C GLU A 61 2.30 -5.38 -15.62
N TRP A 62 2.99 -4.60 -14.77
CA TRP A 62 2.36 -3.98 -13.61
C TRP A 62 1.54 -2.78 -14.07
N ASP A 63 0.34 -3.06 -14.52
CA ASP A 63 -0.53 -2.10 -15.21
C ASP A 63 -1.99 -2.41 -14.85
N TYR A 64 -2.60 -1.49 -14.12
CA TYR A 64 -3.96 -1.71 -13.64
C TYR A 64 -5.03 -1.51 -14.73
N ILE A 65 -4.67 -0.88 -15.86
CA ILE A 65 -5.55 -0.73 -17.02
C ILE A 65 -5.60 -2.04 -17.83
N ASN A 66 -4.41 -2.56 -18.15
CA ASN A 66 -4.28 -3.67 -19.11
C ASN A 66 -4.11 -5.03 -18.45
N ASN A 67 -3.72 -5.08 -17.16
CA ASN A 67 -3.46 -6.32 -16.42
C ASN A 67 -4.04 -6.31 -15.00
N ARG A 68 -5.23 -5.72 -14.82
CA ARG A 68 -5.90 -5.63 -13.52
C ARG A 68 -6.00 -6.99 -12.82
N ALA A 69 -6.42 -8.03 -13.54
CA ALA A 69 -6.58 -9.36 -12.98
C ALA A 69 -5.26 -9.95 -12.43
N GLY A 70 -4.14 -9.72 -13.13
CA GLY A 70 -2.81 -10.15 -12.68
C GLY A 70 -2.37 -9.41 -11.41
N VAL A 71 -2.57 -8.09 -11.37
CA VAL A 71 -2.26 -7.25 -10.19
C VAL A 71 -3.14 -7.68 -9.01
N ASP A 72 -4.45 -7.77 -9.19
CA ASP A 72 -5.39 -8.16 -8.15
C ASP A 72 -5.10 -9.57 -7.60
N SER A 73 -4.65 -10.49 -8.45
CA SER A 73 -4.30 -11.86 -8.05
C SER A 73 -3.16 -11.89 -7.01
N VAL A 74 -2.09 -11.17 -7.26
CA VAL A 74 -0.93 -11.15 -6.34
C VAL A 74 -1.24 -10.39 -5.05
N LEU A 75 -2.01 -9.30 -5.14
CA LEU A 75 -2.43 -8.55 -3.96
C LEU A 75 -3.36 -9.37 -3.08
N ARG A 76 -4.29 -10.10 -3.65
CA ARG A 76 -5.17 -11.03 -2.93
C ARG A 76 -4.37 -12.15 -2.26
N ALA A 77 -3.40 -12.72 -2.96
CA ALA A 77 -2.54 -13.75 -2.40
C ALA A 77 -1.77 -13.22 -1.17
N ARG A 78 -1.21 -12.00 -1.27
CA ARG A 78 -0.51 -11.35 -0.16
C ARG A 78 -1.45 -11.01 1.00
N ALA A 79 -2.65 -10.50 0.73
CA ALA A 79 -3.65 -10.24 1.76
C ALA A 79 -3.97 -11.52 2.56
N ASN A 80 -4.21 -12.64 1.88
CA ASN A 80 -4.46 -13.93 2.54
C ASN A 80 -3.26 -14.42 3.35
N GLU A 81 -2.04 -14.26 2.82
CA GLU A 81 -0.79 -14.66 3.48
C GLU A 81 -0.53 -13.87 4.77
N CYS A 82 -0.89 -12.59 4.78
CA CYS A 82 -0.64 -11.68 5.90
C CYS A 82 -1.83 -11.54 6.86
N ALA A 83 -3.02 -11.99 6.49
CA ALA A 83 -4.24 -11.87 7.30
C ALA A 83 -4.13 -12.41 8.75
N PRO A 84 -3.37 -13.49 9.04
CA PRO A 84 -3.22 -13.99 10.41
C PRO A 84 -2.38 -13.08 11.34
N PHE A 85 -1.68 -12.09 10.82
CA PHE A 85 -0.72 -11.26 11.56
C PHE A 85 -1.22 -9.84 11.76
N GLU A 86 -0.66 -9.14 12.74
CA GLU A 86 -0.95 -7.71 12.96
C GLU A 86 -0.20 -6.84 11.95
N ASN A 87 -0.96 -6.09 11.16
CA ASN A 87 -0.42 -5.24 10.11
C ASN A 87 -1.17 -3.90 10.02
N VAL A 88 -0.49 -2.88 9.51
CA VAL A 88 -1.11 -1.69 8.92
C VAL A 88 -0.95 -1.82 7.40
N TYR A 89 -2.05 -1.99 6.69
CA TYR A 89 -2.03 -2.22 5.26
C TYR A 89 -2.04 -0.90 4.48
N THR A 90 -1.03 -0.71 3.65
CA THR A 90 -1.01 0.42 2.72
C THR A 90 -1.97 0.13 1.56
N LEU A 91 -2.93 1.03 1.37
CA LEU A 91 -3.73 1.10 0.14
C LEU A 91 -3.00 1.98 -0.85
N ALA A 92 -2.63 1.46 -2.00
CA ALA A 92 -1.81 2.19 -2.96
C ALA A 92 -1.94 1.65 -4.39
N LEU A 93 -1.67 2.51 -5.35
CA LEU A 93 -1.40 2.11 -6.72
C LEU A 93 -0.38 3.08 -7.31
N ARG A 94 0.84 2.61 -7.50
CA ARG A 94 1.91 3.29 -8.23
C ARG A 94 2.59 2.34 -9.21
N GLY A 95 3.40 2.86 -10.11
CA GLY A 95 4.22 2.05 -11.00
C GLY A 95 5.34 1.32 -10.26
N LEU A 96 5.96 0.35 -10.92
CA LEU A 96 7.10 -0.38 -10.37
C LEU A 96 8.23 0.57 -9.95
N HIS A 97 8.93 0.23 -8.87
CA HIS A 97 10.06 1.00 -8.34
C HIS A 97 9.69 2.47 -8.02
N ASP A 98 8.49 2.68 -7.50
CA ASP A 98 7.98 4.03 -7.16
C ASP A 98 7.91 5.00 -8.36
N ARG A 99 7.75 4.48 -9.57
CA ARG A 99 7.47 5.29 -10.75
C ARG A 99 6.01 5.76 -10.74
N ALA A 100 5.68 6.74 -11.58
CA ALA A 100 4.30 7.10 -11.81
C ALA A 100 3.48 5.91 -12.31
N MET A 101 2.22 5.83 -11.89
CA MET A 101 1.30 4.80 -12.38
C MET A 101 1.06 4.99 -13.88
N ASN A 102 0.93 3.88 -14.62
CA ASN A 102 0.41 3.95 -15.97
C ASN A 102 -1.08 4.30 -15.88
N ALA A 103 -1.46 5.42 -16.47
CA ALA A 103 -2.81 5.96 -16.39
C ALA A 103 -3.13 6.82 -17.62
N SER A 104 -4.42 7.06 -17.86
CA SER A 104 -4.90 8.04 -18.83
C SER A 104 -4.32 9.42 -18.58
N ASN A 105 -4.22 10.24 -19.62
CA ASN A 105 -3.91 11.66 -19.47
C ASN A 105 -5.07 12.47 -18.86
N ASN A 106 -6.27 11.91 -18.81
CA ASN A 106 -7.43 12.51 -18.19
C ASN A 106 -7.40 12.29 -16.68
N MET A 107 -7.51 13.36 -15.90
CA MET A 107 -7.47 13.30 -14.43
C MET A 107 -8.67 12.53 -13.84
N SER A 108 -9.85 12.67 -14.42
CA SER A 108 -11.04 11.93 -13.99
C SER A 108 -10.87 10.42 -14.13
N ASP A 109 -10.26 9.97 -15.26
CA ASP A 109 -9.98 8.54 -15.48
C ASP A 109 -8.92 8.03 -14.49
N ARG A 110 -7.89 8.84 -14.20
CA ARG A 110 -6.88 8.52 -13.18
C ARG A 110 -7.51 8.34 -11.82
N LYS A 111 -8.38 9.28 -11.44
CA LYS A 111 -9.11 9.23 -10.18
C LYS A 111 -9.95 7.97 -10.08
N GLN A 112 -10.75 7.69 -11.11
CA GLN A 112 -11.61 6.51 -11.12
C GLN A 112 -10.80 5.21 -11.03
N MET A 113 -9.69 5.10 -11.78
CA MET A 113 -8.81 3.93 -11.73
C MET A 113 -8.21 3.74 -10.33
N LEU A 114 -7.72 4.81 -9.71
CA LEU A 114 -7.16 4.75 -8.35
C LEU A 114 -8.25 4.38 -7.34
N GLN A 115 -9.43 5.02 -7.42
CA GLN A 115 -10.59 4.72 -6.57
C GLN A 115 -10.95 3.23 -6.63
N ASP A 116 -11.07 2.70 -7.85
CA ASP A 116 -11.39 1.28 -8.08
C ASP A 116 -10.33 0.35 -7.48
N ALA A 117 -9.05 0.70 -7.63
CA ALA A 117 -7.93 -0.08 -7.10
C ALA A 117 -7.95 -0.10 -5.56
N LEU A 118 -8.13 1.05 -4.91
CA LEU A 118 -8.16 1.14 -3.45
C LEU A 118 -9.36 0.37 -2.87
N MET A 119 -10.55 0.49 -3.50
CA MET A 119 -11.73 -0.25 -3.05
C MET A 119 -11.58 -1.76 -3.28
N ALA A 120 -10.95 -2.19 -4.37
CA ALA A 120 -10.64 -3.60 -4.60
C ALA A 120 -9.66 -4.15 -3.55
N GLN A 121 -8.60 -3.40 -3.21
CA GLN A 121 -7.65 -3.75 -2.16
C GLN A 121 -8.33 -3.88 -0.80
N ARG A 122 -9.16 -2.90 -0.43
CA ARG A 122 -9.95 -2.94 0.81
C ARG A 122 -10.85 -4.18 0.86
N LYS A 123 -11.54 -4.50 -0.24
CA LYS A 123 -12.34 -5.72 -0.32
C LYS A 123 -11.49 -6.98 -0.14
N MET A 124 -10.29 -7.04 -0.72
CA MET A 124 -9.38 -8.17 -0.54
C MET A 124 -9.01 -8.37 0.94
N LEU A 125 -8.78 -7.28 1.68
CA LEU A 125 -8.49 -7.34 3.11
C LEU A 125 -9.68 -7.86 3.92
N ILE A 126 -10.88 -7.38 3.63
CA ILE A 126 -12.12 -7.85 4.28
C ILE A 126 -12.31 -9.35 4.02
N ASP A 127 -12.18 -9.77 2.75
CA ASP A 127 -12.33 -11.17 2.34
C ASP A 127 -11.28 -12.08 3.02
N ALA A 128 -10.02 -11.60 3.12
CA ALA A 128 -8.91 -12.37 3.68
C ALA A 128 -8.96 -12.48 5.21
N THR A 129 -9.36 -11.41 5.90
CA THR A 129 -9.34 -11.36 7.37
C THR A 129 -10.66 -11.77 8.00
N GLY A 130 -11.77 -11.69 7.26
CA GLY A 130 -13.12 -11.87 7.80
C GLY A 130 -13.56 -10.75 8.74
N LYS A 131 -12.79 -9.65 8.85
CA LYS A 131 -13.09 -8.51 9.70
C LYS A 131 -13.89 -7.46 8.92
N ARG A 132 -14.56 -6.55 9.64
CA ARG A 132 -15.14 -5.35 9.03
C ARG A 132 -13.99 -4.43 8.58
N GLY A 133 -14.21 -3.63 7.53
CA GLY A 133 -13.18 -2.75 7.01
C GLY A 133 -12.60 -1.79 8.05
N GLU A 134 -13.44 -1.27 8.94
CA GLU A 134 -13.08 -0.36 10.04
C GLU A 134 -12.24 -1.01 11.15
N ASP A 135 -12.25 -2.35 11.23
CA ASP A 135 -11.44 -3.11 12.21
C ASP A 135 -10.07 -3.51 11.63
N ILE A 136 -9.78 -3.16 10.38
CA ILE A 136 -8.52 -3.46 9.71
C ILE A 136 -7.71 -2.17 9.61
N PRO A 137 -6.55 -2.04 10.27
CA PRO A 137 -5.72 -0.85 10.15
C PRO A 137 -5.25 -0.64 8.70
N GLN A 138 -5.61 0.48 8.11
CA GLN A 138 -5.30 0.84 6.73
C GLN A 138 -4.70 2.24 6.67
N ALA A 139 -3.75 2.44 5.77
CA ALA A 139 -3.13 3.73 5.54
C ALA A 139 -3.09 4.06 4.04
N PHE A 140 -3.19 5.33 3.71
CA PHE A 140 -3.04 5.86 2.37
C PHE A 140 -2.08 7.05 2.40
N THR A 141 -1.14 7.09 1.45
CA THR A 141 -0.14 8.15 1.37
C THR A 141 -0.26 8.85 0.01
N PRO A 142 -0.83 10.05 -0.07
CA PRO A 142 -0.93 10.82 -1.30
C PRO A 142 0.44 11.47 -1.62
N TYR A 143 1.28 10.76 -2.37
CA TYR A 143 2.63 11.18 -2.72
C TYR A 143 2.79 11.40 -4.22
N LYS A 144 3.53 12.45 -4.61
CA LYS A 144 3.75 12.86 -6.01
C LYS A 144 2.42 13.02 -6.76
N GLU A 145 2.29 12.35 -7.93
CA GLU A 145 1.08 12.42 -8.76
C GLU A 145 -0.19 11.91 -8.07
N VAL A 146 -0.04 11.09 -7.03
CA VAL A 146 -1.20 10.60 -6.25
C VAL A 146 -1.82 11.73 -5.44
N LEU A 147 -1.03 12.73 -5.03
CA LEU A 147 -1.55 13.92 -4.35
C LEU A 147 -2.47 14.73 -5.27
N ASP A 148 -2.07 14.90 -6.54
CA ASP A 148 -2.90 15.64 -7.53
C ASP A 148 -4.25 14.91 -7.74
N VAL A 149 -4.22 13.57 -7.79
CA VAL A 149 -5.44 12.74 -7.90
C VAL A 149 -6.30 12.83 -6.64
N TYR A 150 -5.67 12.88 -5.47
CA TYR A 150 -6.38 13.03 -4.20
C TYR A 150 -7.07 14.39 -4.10
N ASP A 151 -6.39 15.46 -4.49
CA ASP A 151 -6.92 16.82 -4.50
C ASP A 151 -8.04 17.03 -5.53
N GLU A 152 -8.10 16.19 -6.57
CA GLU A 152 -9.24 16.12 -7.51
C GLU A 152 -10.49 15.47 -6.91
N GLY A 153 -10.46 15.12 -5.62
CA GLY A 153 -11.60 14.56 -4.89
C GLY A 153 -11.65 13.03 -4.94
N LEU A 154 -10.51 12.37 -4.75
CA LEU A 154 -10.48 10.94 -4.46
C LEU A 154 -11.18 10.69 -3.11
N GLU A 155 -12.14 9.78 -3.07
CA GLU A 155 -12.87 9.44 -1.87
C GLU A 155 -12.20 8.28 -1.13
N LEU A 156 -11.93 8.48 0.14
CA LEU A 156 -11.43 7.44 1.04
C LEU A 156 -12.47 7.17 2.13
N PRO A 157 -12.61 5.92 2.59
CA PRO A 157 -13.37 5.62 3.79
C PRO A 157 -12.79 6.36 5.01
N ASP A 158 -13.65 6.82 5.91
CA ASP A 158 -13.27 7.60 7.09
C ASP A 158 -12.32 6.88 8.06
N ASP A 159 -12.26 5.55 7.98
CA ASP A 159 -11.40 4.68 8.78
C ASP A 159 -10.01 4.45 8.17
N VAL A 160 -9.70 5.05 7.02
CA VAL A 160 -8.37 4.99 6.41
C VAL A 160 -7.50 6.14 6.91
N THR A 161 -6.37 5.81 7.53
CA THR A 161 -5.42 6.82 8.01
C THR A 161 -4.67 7.45 6.84
N ILE A 162 -4.74 8.76 6.70
CA ILE A 162 -3.95 9.52 5.72
C ILE A 162 -2.58 9.83 6.31
N ILE A 163 -1.52 9.44 5.60
CA ILE A 163 -0.14 9.75 5.94
C ILE A 163 0.37 10.85 5.00
N TRP A 164 0.52 12.06 5.51
CA TRP A 164 1.05 13.17 4.73
C TRP A 164 2.56 13.09 4.63
N PRO A 165 3.12 12.90 3.43
CA PRO A 165 4.56 12.84 3.23
C PRO A 165 5.15 14.24 3.07
N ASP A 166 6.42 14.39 3.43
CA ASP A 166 7.25 15.47 2.90
C ASP A 166 7.78 15.11 1.50
N ASP A 167 8.32 16.11 0.80
CA ASP A 167 9.04 15.88 -0.44
C ASP A 167 10.53 15.56 -0.17
N ASN A 168 11.31 15.33 -1.24
CA ASN A 168 12.74 15.01 -1.12
C ASN A 168 13.59 16.15 -0.53
N TYR A 169 12.99 17.32 -0.31
CA TYR A 169 13.64 18.50 0.29
C TYR A 169 13.15 18.77 1.72
N GLY A 170 12.31 17.90 2.27
CA GLY A 170 11.74 18.05 3.60
C GLY A 170 10.57 19.03 3.69
N TYR A 171 9.94 19.36 2.57
CA TYR A 171 8.75 20.24 2.57
C TYR A 171 7.47 19.42 2.55
N MET A 172 6.63 19.64 3.55
CA MET A 172 5.28 19.12 3.58
C MET A 172 4.36 20.00 2.74
N LYS A 173 3.91 19.48 1.60
CA LYS A 173 3.11 20.25 0.63
C LYS A 173 1.67 20.45 1.03
N ARG A 174 1.14 19.57 1.87
CA ARG A 174 -0.25 19.56 2.31
C ARG A 174 -0.39 18.94 3.69
N LEU A 175 -1.39 19.39 4.42
CA LEU A 175 -1.91 18.79 5.64
C LEU A 175 -3.41 18.59 5.50
N SER A 176 -4.00 17.80 6.38
CA SER A 176 -5.46 17.63 6.42
C SER A 176 -6.18 18.97 6.60
N SER A 177 -7.20 19.20 5.80
CA SER A 177 -8.13 20.30 5.98
C SER A 177 -9.07 19.99 7.16
N PRO A 178 -9.79 21.00 7.70
CA PRO A 178 -10.79 20.77 8.75
C PRO A 178 -11.93 19.81 8.35
N LYS A 179 -12.11 19.55 7.06
CA LYS A 179 -13.11 18.59 6.56
C LYS A 179 -12.59 17.16 6.50
N GLU A 180 -11.29 16.98 6.63
CA GLU A 180 -10.59 15.67 6.56
C GLU A 180 -10.10 15.23 7.95
N GLN A 181 -10.46 15.97 8.98
CA GLN A 181 -10.23 15.65 10.39
C GLN A 181 -11.52 15.11 11.02
#